data_f2a50ad3bdddee17e6e217994400e626
#
_entry.id   f2a50ad3bdddee17e6e217994400e626
#
_cell.length_a   1.000
_cell.length_b   1.000
_cell.length_c   1.000
_cell.angle_alpha   90.00
_cell.angle_beta   90.00
_cell.angle_gamma   90.00
#
_symmetry.space_group_name_H-M   'P 1'
#
loop_
_entity.id
_entity.type
_entity.pdbx_description
1 polymer ?
#
loop_
_entity_poly.entity_id
_entity_poly.type
_entity_poly.pdbx_seq_one_letter_code
_entity_poly.pdbx_strand_id
1 'polypeptide(L)'
;GGGMGNIAREGQTSGLPRYLEGARYNAQWSGMPTEIYSRPDRQNDYADDLNTRSQMINYLSGGSVYNPTDKGLGVPFEMTLAFHSDAGFSETDEWIGTLGVYTTNFNEGKLNSGISRHASRDLTDMVMTELQHVLSAKYGRQWNRRGMWNRNYSETRLPAVPSMILEILSHQNFADMRMGHEPDFKFTVARSVYKAILKHTATMHGTGYVVQPLPVTRFAIEEGSKHTFRLSWQGVVDMQEPSANPRGYIVYTRLGHGGWDNGTYVKDNYYTFQAEPGLVYSFKVTAVNKGGESFPSEILSAYHAKKNEGTVLIVNGFDRTSGPATYESAELQGFDMARDPGVPYISTTSYCGPQYAFDRTQIGKGEPNGLGYSTSEWEGKQIAGNTFDYPFVHGKAIQAAGNHSFVSCSDEAIEQSYIRMEDYPIVDLILGAEKKTLSEKLQQRISDYTRQGGNLMLSGSYLGSILPANLAQNTLKFTHGGSMYGITTGQVFGANTTLSFSTQVNEKSYAVPAPDCLLPTAG
;
A
#
# COMPACT_ATOMS: atom_id res chain seq x y z
N GLY A 1 -18.83 -5.47 0.88
CA GLY A 1 -19.10 -4.21 1.34
C GLY A 1 -20.36 -4.06 2.15
N GLY A 2 -20.17 -3.84 3.37
CA GLY A 2 -21.32 -3.86 4.19
C GLY A 2 -21.82 -2.52 4.61
N GLY A 3 -22.77 -1.96 3.95
CA GLY A 3 -23.56 -0.87 4.48
C GLY A 3 -24.24 -1.15 5.81
N MET A 4 -23.89 -2.22 6.42
CA MET A 4 -24.51 -2.77 7.61
C MET A 4 -23.50 -2.92 8.76
N GLY A 5 -22.40 -2.22 8.72
CA GLY A 5 -21.31 -2.41 9.66
C GLY A 5 -21.63 -2.21 11.13
N ASN A 6 -22.79 -1.65 11.45
CA ASN A 6 -23.32 -1.62 12.80
C ASN A 6 -24.36 -2.70 13.08
N ILE A 7 -24.63 -3.57 12.11
CA ILE A 7 -25.43 -4.75 12.40
C ILE A 7 -24.52 -5.77 13.03
N ALA A 8 -24.77 -5.98 14.29
CA ALA A 8 -24.12 -6.97 15.09
C ALA A 8 -24.14 -8.34 14.42
N ARG A 9 -22.99 -8.91 14.12
CA ARG A 9 -22.83 -10.35 14.15
C ARG A 9 -22.71 -10.75 15.60
N GLU A 10 -23.60 -11.59 16.09
CA GLU A 10 -23.56 -12.12 17.45
C GLU A 10 -23.48 -11.07 18.57
N GLY A 11 -24.11 -9.92 18.39
CA GLY A 11 -24.14 -8.86 19.38
C GLY A 11 -22.94 -7.91 19.37
N GLN A 12 -22.01 -8.04 18.43
CA GLN A 12 -20.84 -7.15 18.32
C GLN A 12 -21.03 -6.12 17.22
N THR A 13 -20.48 -4.93 17.43
CA THR A 13 -20.46 -3.83 16.47
C THR A 13 -19.03 -3.34 16.29
N SER A 14 -18.72 -2.75 15.13
CA SER A 14 -17.41 -2.14 14.87
C SER A 14 -17.11 -0.93 15.75
N GLY A 15 -18.14 -0.34 16.35
CA GLY A 15 -18.02 0.92 17.07
C GLY A 15 -17.81 2.15 16.19
N LEU A 16 -17.79 1.98 14.86
CA LEU A 16 -17.60 3.07 13.92
C LEU A 16 -18.89 3.82 13.64
N PRO A 17 -18.81 5.12 13.28
CA PRO A 17 -19.95 5.84 12.74
C PRO A 17 -20.49 5.18 11.48
N ARG A 18 -21.79 5.06 11.35
CA ARG A 18 -22.45 4.39 10.21
C ARG A 18 -22.07 4.95 8.85
N TYR A 19 -21.79 6.24 8.75
CA TYR A 19 -21.41 6.88 7.48
C TYR A 19 -20.03 6.42 6.96
N LEU A 20 -19.19 5.83 7.80
CA LEU A 20 -17.92 5.23 7.37
C LEU A 20 -18.08 3.80 6.85
N GLU A 21 -19.21 3.15 7.12
CA GLU A 21 -19.40 1.74 6.84
C GLU A 21 -20.45 1.46 5.77
N GLY A 22 -21.37 2.39 5.53
CA GLY A 22 -22.48 2.19 4.60
C GLY A 22 -22.65 3.30 3.59
N ALA A 23 -22.86 2.93 2.31
CA ALA A 23 -23.10 3.87 1.24
C ALA A 23 -24.35 4.73 1.50
N ARG A 24 -25.42 4.12 2.01
CA ARG A 24 -26.64 4.81 2.40
C ARG A 24 -26.40 5.92 3.41
N TYR A 25 -25.70 5.58 4.48
CA TYR A 25 -25.42 6.53 5.56
C TYR A 25 -24.39 7.60 5.16
N ASN A 26 -23.45 7.23 4.30
CA ASN A 26 -22.50 8.19 3.72
C ASN A 26 -23.21 9.20 2.83
N ALA A 27 -24.12 8.76 1.96
CA ALA A 27 -24.92 9.64 1.12
C ALA A 27 -25.81 10.58 1.95
N GLN A 28 -26.44 10.06 3.02
CA GLN A 28 -27.21 10.87 3.96
C GLN A 28 -26.33 11.93 4.65
N TRP A 29 -25.18 11.54 5.17
CA TRP A 29 -24.24 12.43 5.83
C TRP A 29 -23.68 13.50 4.89
N SER A 30 -23.48 13.15 3.62
CA SER A 30 -23.03 14.06 2.55
C SER A 30 -24.13 15.01 2.05
N GLY A 31 -25.34 14.94 2.58
CA GLY A 31 -26.44 15.83 2.20
C GLY A 31 -27.11 15.49 0.87
N MET A 32 -27.01 14.25 0.40
CA MET A 32 -27.71 13.81 -0.81
C MET A 32 -29.23 13.82 -0.61
N PRO A 33 -30.03 14.00 -1.68
CA PRO A 33 -31.48 13.86 -1.60
C PRO A 33 -31.94 12.50 -1.07
N THR A 34 -33.04 12.47 -0.32
CA THR A 34 -33.53 11.27 0.35
C THR A 34 -33.77 10.11 -0.61
N GLU A 35 -34.28 10.40 -1.80
CA GLU A 35 -34.55 9.41 -2.85
C GLU A 35 -33.32 8.66 -3.35
N ILE A 36 -32.13 9.19 -3.11
CA ILE A 36 -30.85 8.54 -3.48
C ILE A 36 -30.49 7.43 -2.49
N TYR A 37 -30.76 7.62 -1.20
CA TYR A 37 -30.31 6.72 -0.16
C TYR A 37 -31.42 6.02 0.62
N SER A 38 -32.70 6.27 0.31
CA SER A 38 -33.83 5.65 0.98
C SER A 38 -35.00 5.47 0.05
N ARG A 39 -35.54 4.26 0.03
CA ARG A 39 -36.78 3.97 -0.71
C ARG A 39 -38.00 4.54 0.03
N PRO A 40 -39.11 4.76 -0.69
CA PRO A 40 -40.32 5.30 -0.08
C PRO A 40 -40.88 4.47 1.08
N ASP A 41 -40.70 3.15 1.03
CA ASP A 41 -41.19 2.22 2.07
C ASP A 41 -40.28 2.15 3.32
N ARG A 42 -39.03 2.57 3.23
CA ARG A 42 -38.02 2.64 4.30
C ARG A 42 -37.87 1.33 5.11
N GLN A 43 -38.23 0.18 4.53
CA GLN A 43 -38.33 -1.07 5.26
C GLN A 43 -37.10 -1.95 5.15
N ASN A 44 -36.18 -1.68 4.23
CA ASN A 44 -35.03 -2.54 3.98
C ASN A 44 -33.74 -1.74 3.84
N ASP A 45 -33.07 -1.58 4.98
CA ASP A 45 -31.79 -0.87 5.09
C ASP A 45 -30.69 -1.45 4.19
N TYR A 46 -30.61 -2.77 4.12
CA TYR A 46 -29.65 -3.47 3.26
C TYR A 46 -29.88 -3.20 1.77
N ALA A 47 -31.13 -3.28 1.33
CA ALA A 47 -31.47 -3.01 -0.06
C ALA A 47 -31.27 -1.54 -0.43
N ASP A 48 -31.56 -0.62 0.49
CA ASP A 48 -31.28 0.80 0.31
C ASP A 48 -29.79 1.05 0.16
N ASP A 49 -28.94 0.45 0.99
CA ASP A 49 -27.50 0.58 0.91
C ASP A 49 -26.95 0.08 -0.42
N LEU A 50 -27.37 -1.11 -0.87
CA LEU A 50 -26.92 -1.66 -2.16
C LEU A 50 -27.29 -0.77 -3.35
N ASN A 51 -28.50 -0.18 -3.33
CA ASN A 51 -28.96 0.66 -4.44
C ASN A 51 -28.36 2.07 -4.40
N THR A 52 -28.09 2.60 -3.22
CA THR A 52 -27.50 3.94 -3.05
C THR A 52 -26.24 4.13 -3.90
N ARG A 53 -25.39 3.14 -3.99
CA ARG A 53 -24.14 3.17 -4.75
C ARG A 53 -24.38 3.57 -6.21
N SER A 54 -25.30 2.89 -6.87
CA SER A 54 -25.66 3.16 -8.27
C SER A 54 -26.51 4.40 -8.45
N GLN A 55 -27.44 4.66 -7.53
CA GLN A 55 -28.29 5.84 -7.61
C GLN A 55 -27.52 7.14 -7.41
N MET A 56 -26.52 7.13 -6.52
CA MET A 56 -25.64 8.27 -6.33
C MET A 56 -24.85 8.60 -7.61
N ILE A 57 -24.36 7.58 -8.31
CA ILE A 57 -23.68 7.77 -9.60
C ILE A 57 -24.63 8.37 -10.63
N ASN A 58 -25.83 7.83 -10.76
CA ASN A 58 -26.83 8.36 -11.69
C ASN A 58 -27.26 9.79 -11.35
N TYR A 59 -27.39 10.12 -10.08
CA TYR A 59 -27.69 11.48 -9.63
C TYR A 59 -26.60 12.48 -9.99
N LEU A 60 -25.33 12.09 -9.89
CA LEU A 60 -24.20 12.94 -10.26
C LEU A 60 -23.97 12.98 -11.77
N SER A 61 -24.30 11.92 -12.49
CA SER A 61 -23.97 11.69 -13.90
C SER A 61 -24.69 12.64 -14.85
N GLY A 62 -24.10 12.87 -16.02
CA GLY A 62 -24.71 13.55 -17.15
C GLY A 62 -23.66 14.04 -18.15
N GLY A 63 -24.05 14.11 -19.43
CA GLY A 63 -23.21 14.68 -20.49
C GLY A 63 -22.10 13.80 -21.04
N SER A 64 -21.96 12.54 -20.58
CA SER A 64 -21.04 11.59 -21.23
C SER A 64 -21.65 10.97 -22.48
N VAL A 65 -20.81 10.31 -23.29
CA VAL A 65 -21.25 9.55 -24.47
C VAL A 65 -22.30 8.50 -24.12
N TYR A 66 -22.17 7.87 -22.95
CA TYR A 66 -23.08 6.83 -22.48
C TYR A 66 -24.32 7.37 -21.79
N ASN A 67 -24.29 8.60 -21.34
CA ASN A 67 -25.41 9.27 -20.66
C ASN A 67 -25.53 10.74 -21.09
N PRO A 68 -25.86 11.00 -22.40
CA PRO A 68 -25.82 12.34 -22.95
C PRO A 68 -27.00 13.19 -22.52
N THR A 69 -28.11 12.58 -22.09
CA THR A 69 -29.41 13.25 -21.89
C THR A 69 -29.90 13.30 -20.47
N ASP A 70 -29.27 12.56 -19.55
CA ASP A 70 -29.67 12.55 -18.15
C ASP A 70 -29.42 13.91 -17.50
N LYS A 71 -30.40 14.32 -16.69
CA LYS A 71 -30.39 15.63 -16.02
C LYS A 71 -29.69 15.61 -14.67
N GLY A 72 -28.81 14.62 -14.41
CA GLY A 72 -28.03 14.60 -13.19
C GLY A 72 -27.22 15.91 -13.00
N LEU A 73 -26.31 15.94 -12.07
CA LEU A 73 -25.48 17.13 -11.81
C LEU A 73 -24.41 17.39 -12.89
N GLY A 74 -24.47 16.68 -14.02
CA GLY A 74 -23.64 16.93 -15.20
C GLY A 74 -22.20 16.43 -15.09
N VAL A 75 -21.89 15.52 -14.15
CA VAL A 75 -20.57 14.88 -14.11
C VAL A 75 -20.49 13.82 -15.23
N PRO A 76 -19.58 13.94 -16.19
CA PRO A 76 -19.56 13.09 -17.38
C PRO A 76 -18.90 11.73 -17.11
N PHE A 77 -19.45 10.96 -16.18
CA PHE A 77 -18.99 9.59 -15.95
C PHE A 77 -19.17 8.73 -17.20
N GLU A 78 -18.16 7.95 -17.53
CA GLU A 78 -18.18 7.06 -18.68
C GLU A 78 -18.28 5.59 -18.29
N MET A 79 -17.94 5.25 -17.05
CA MET A 79 -17.99 3.89 -16.52
C MET A 79 -18.06 3.88 -15.01
N THR A 80 -18.40 2.72 -14.46
CA THR A 80 -18.31 2.45 -13.03
C THR A 80 -17.65 1.10 -12.77
N LEU A 81 -16.79 1.06 -11.76
CA LEU A 81 -16.23 -0.17 -11.22
C LEU A 81 -16.59 -0.29 -9.74
N ALA A 82 -17.14 -1.43 -9.36
CA ALA A 82 -17.32 -1.81 -7.97
C ALA A 82 -16.23 -2.84 -7.60
N PHE A 83 -15.43 -2.50 -6.60
CA PHE A 83 -14.41 -3.41 -6.07
C PHE A 83 -14.98 -4.23 -4.94
N HIS A 84 -14.94 -5.55 -5.09
CA HIS A 84 -15.42 -6.53 -4.13
C HIS A 84 -14.37 -7.58 -3.82
N SER A 85 -14.62 -8.37 -2.80
CA SER A 85 -14.02 -9.67 -2.56
C SER A 85 -15.13 -10.71 -2.49
N ASP A 86 -14.95 -11.80 -3.18
CA ASP A 86 -15.91 -12.90 -3.26
C ASP A 86 -15.83 -13.85 -2.05
N ALA A 87 -16.82 -14.72 -1.94
CA ALA A 87 -16.84 -15.86 -1.03
C ALA A 87 -16.53 -17.13 -1.83
N GLY A 88 -15.43 -17.76 -1.56
CA GLY A 88 -15.02 -19.00 -2.19
C GLY A 88 -13.73 -19.50 -1.55
N PHE A 89 -13.42 -20.78 -1.74
CA PHE A 89 -12.25 -21.38 -1.11
C PHE A 89 -11.58 -22.41 -2.01
N SER A 90 -10.33 -22.70 -1.71
CA SER A 90 -9.56 -23.80 -2.28
C SER A 90 -9.22 -24.80 -1.18
N GLU A 91 -9.44 -26.06 -1.43
CA GLU A 91 -9.03 -27.15 -0.53
C GLU A 91 -7.50 -27.34 -0.52
N THR A 92 -6.80 -26.78 -1.49
CA THR A 92 -5.37 -26.95 -1.72
C THR A 92 -4.55 -25.68 -1.48
N ASP A 93 -5.12 -24.65 -0.82
CA ASP A 93 -4.49 -23.34 -0.60
C ASP A 93 -4.07 -22.62 -1.89
N GLU A 94 -4.70 -22.91 -3.00
CA GLU A 94 -4.47 -22.17 -4.24
C GLU A 94 -5.28 -20.89 -4.29
N TRP A 95 -4.82 -19.94 -5.07
CA TRP A 95 -5.56 -18.70 -5.31
C TRP A 95 -6.87 -18.98 -6.04
N ILE A 96 -7.96 -18.46 -5.48
CA ILE A 96 -9.26 -18.43 -6.16
C ILE A 96 -9.18 -17.50 -7.38
N GLY A 97 -8.49 -16.38 -7.26
CA GLY A 97 -8.26 -15.42 -8.33
C GLY A 97 -9.41 -14.44 -8.53
N THR A 98 -9.50 -13.90 -9.74
CA THR A 98 -10.42 -12.79 -10.06
C THR A 98 -11.65 -13.24 -10.85
N LEU A 99 -12.79 -12.60 -10.55
CA LEU A 99 -14.07 -12.78 -11.26
C LEU A 99 -14.61 -11.40 -11.67
N GLY A 100 -15.03 -11.27 -12.92
CA GLY A 100 -15.72 -10.08 -13.41
C GLY A 100 -17.23 -10.33 -13.53
N VAL A 101 -18.05 -9.37 -13.08
CA VAL A 101 -19.50 -9.45 -13.19
C VAL A 101 -20.03 -8.24 -13.96
N TYR A 102 -20.95 -8.46 -14.88
CA TYR A 102 -21.62 -7.45 -15.69
C TYR A 102 -23.07 -7.84 -15.96
N THR A 103 -23.86 -6.92 -16.53
CA THR A 103 -25.24 -7.19 -16.92
C THR A 103 -25.50 -6.71 -18.36
N THR A 104 -25.95 -7.63 -19.23
CA THR A 104 -26.36 -7.28 -20.61
C THR A 104 -27.85 -7.38 -20.86
N ASN A 105 -28.59 -8.15 -20.07
CA ASN A 105 -30.00 -8.51 -20.32
C ASN A 105 -31.01 -7.68 -19.49
N PHE A 106 -30.60 -6.49 -19.01
CA PHE A 106 -31.48 -5.54 -18.35
C PHE A 106 -31.87 -4.40 -19.30
N ASN A 107 -33.10 -3.90 -19.24
CA ASN A 107 -33.61 -2.83 -20.06
C ASN A 107 -33.38 -3.12 -21.57
N GLU A 108 -33.88 -4.26 -22.04
CA GLU A 108 -33.74 -4.72 -23.44
C GLU A 108 -32.28 -4.73 -23.96
N GLY A 109 -31.33 -4.92 -23.09
CA GLY A 109 -29.91 -4.93 -23.40
C GLY A 109 -29.30 -3.57 -23.71
N LYS A 110 -29.95 -2.48 -23.29
CA LYS A 110 -29.52 -1.11 -23.58
C LYS A 110 -29.33 -0.28 -22.32
N LEU A 111 -28.41 0.66 -22.38
CA LEU A 111 -28.31 1.80 -21.47
C LEU A 111 -29.41 2.83 -21.81
N ASN A 112 -29.66 3.80 -20.95
CA ASN A 112 -30.67 4.85 -21.18
C ASN A 112 -30.41 5.66 -22.47
N SER A 113 -29.13 5.78 -22.87
CA SER A 113 -28.73 6.40 -24.15
C SER A 113 -29.07 5.56 -25.39
N GLY A 114 -29.54 4.33 -25.25
CA GLY A 114 -29.74 3.40 -26.34
C GLY A 114 -28.50 2.58 -26.72
N ILE A 115 -27.33 2.89 -26.15
CA ILE A 115 -26.09 2.13 -26.36
C ILE A 115 -26.24 0.72 -25.75
N SER A 116 -25.71 -0.28 -26.46
CA SER A 116 -25.75 -1.68 -26.01
C SER A 116 -25.01 -1.87 -24.69
N ARG A 117 -25.61 -2.63 -23.75
CA ARG A 117 -24.95 -3.05 -22.50
C ARG A 117 -23.77 -4.02 -22.72
N HIS A 118 -23.51 -4.44 -23.97
CA HIS A 118 -22.27 -5.13 -24.28
C HIS A 118 -21.03 -4.27 -23.97
N ALA A 119 -21.15 -2.92 -23.93
CA ALA A 119 -20.09 -2.05 -23.44
C ALA A 119 -19.64 -2.39 -22.01
N SER A 120 -20.55 -2.84 -21.13
CA SER A 120 -20.21 -3.34 -19.78
C SER A 120 -19.41 -4.65 -19.84
N ARG A 121 -19.76 -5.56 -20.77
CA ARG A 121 -19.02 -6.79 -20.99
C ARG A 121 -17.61 -6.49 -21.50
N ASP A 122 -17.46 -5.60 -22.45
CA ASP A 122 -16.19 -5.25 -23.06
C ASP A 122 -15.25 -4.57 -22.04
N LEU A 123 -15.77 -3.68 -21.18
CA LEU A 123 -15.07 -3.12 -20.05
C LEU A 123 -14.58 -4.23 -19.10
N THR A 124 -15.46 -5.16 -18.75
CA THR A 124 -15.14 -6.28 -17.86
C THR A 124 -14.04 -7.16 -18.43
N ASP A 125 -14.15 -7.51 -19.71
CA ASP A 125 -13.14 -8.34 -20.40
C ASP A 125 -11.77 -7.68 -20.45
N MET A 126 -11.74 -6.38 -20.71
CA MET A 126 -10.50 -5.61 -20.78
C MET A 126 -9.80 -5.55 -19.42
N VAL A 127 -10.55 -5.29 -18.34
CA VAL A 127 -10.02 -5.28 -16.96
C VAL A 127 -9.50 -6.67 -16.57
N MET A 128 -10.28 -7.72 -16.81
CA MET A 128 -9.92 -9.09 -16.47
C MET A 128 -8.69 -9.58 -17.25
N THR A 129 -8.57 -9.21 -18.52
CA THR A 129 -7.44 -9.57 -19.37
C THR A 129 -6.16 -8.88 -18.92
N GLU A 130 -6.22 -7.58 -18.62
CA GLU A 130 -5.06 -6.83 -18.11
C GLU A 130 -4.57 -7.38 -16.77
N LEU A 131 -5.47 -7.66 -15.84
CA LEU A 131 -5.14 -8.28 -14.55
C LEU A 131 -4.46 -9.63 -14.72
N GLN A 132 -5.04 -10.52 -15.54
CA GLN A 132 -4.45 -11.83 -15.80
C GLN A 132 -3.05 -11.72 -16.39
N HIS A 133 -2.85 -10.84 -17.36
CA HIS A 133 -1.55 -10.64 -18.00
C HIS A 133 -0.50 -10.15 -17.01
N VAL A 134 -0.79 -9.08 -16.30
CA VAL A 134 0.18 -8.43 -15.39
C VAL A 134 0.49 -9.32 -14.19
N LEU A 135 -0.52 -9.90 -13.56
CA LEU A 135 -0.32 -10.75 -12.38
C LEU A 135 0.38 -12.07 -12.73
N SER A 136 0.07 -12.66 -13.89
CA SER A 136 0.78 -13.86 -14.37
C SER A 136 2.26 -13.59 -14.60
N ALA A 137 2.59 -12.49 -15.24
CA ALA A 137 3.98 -12.10 -15.48
C ALA A 137 4.73 -11.82 -14.16
N LYS A 138 4.08 -11.13 -13.23
CA LYS A 138 4.69 -10.76 -11.94
C LYS A 138 4.99 -11.95 -11.05
N TYR A 139 4.06 -12.90 -10.96
CA TYR A 139 4.19 -14.05 -10.05
C TYR A 139 4.75 -15.31 -10.71
N GLY A 140 5.12 -15.24 -12.01
CA GLY A 140 5.74 -16.36 -12.73
C GLY A 140 4.84 -17.58 -12.91
N ARG A 141 3.53 -17.43 -12.72
CA ARG A 141 2.53 -18.48 -12.94
C ARG A 141 1.22 -17.88 -13.43
N GLN A 142 0.43 -18.68 -14.14
CA GLN A 142 -0.86 -18.22 -14.64
C GLN A 142 -1.77 -17.77 -13.48
N TRP A 143 -2.19 -16.51 -13.54
CA TRP A 143 -3.21 -15.97 -12.63
C TRP A 143 -4.58 -16.53 -12.97
N ASN A 144 -5.32 -16.97 -11.97
CA ASN A 144 -6.63 -17.58 -12.19
C ASN A 144 -7.68 -16.52 -12.52
N ARG A 145 -8.07 -16.47 -13.78
CA ARG A 145 -9.23 -15.74 -14.26
C ARG A 145 -10.44 -16.67 -14.18
N ARG A 146 -11.24 -16.56 -13.14
CA ARG A 146 -12.40 -17.46 -12.87
C ARG A 146 -13.47 -17.39 -13.94
N GLY A 147 -13.65 -16.24 -14.58
CA GLY A 147 -14.61 -16.07 -15.64
C GLY A 147 -15.26 -14.70 -15.66
N MET A 148 -16.30 -14.58 -16.47
CA MET A 148 -17.10 -13.37 -16.63
C MET A 148 -18.57 -13.75 -16.46
N TRP A 149 -19.23 -13.25 -15.42
CA TRP A 149 -20.60 -13.57 -15.10
C TRP A 149 -21.56 -12.49 -15.57
N ASN A 150 -22.50 -12.88 -16.44
CA ASN A 150 -23.64 -12.04 -16.78
C ASN A 150 -24.71 -12.21 -15.71
N ARG A 151 -24.74 -11.31 -14.71
CA ARG A 151 -25.62 -11.38 -13.55
C ARG A 151 -26.26 -10.03 -13.24
N ASN A 152 -27.52 -10.08 -12.86
CA ASN A 152 -28.36 -8.92 -12.63
C ASN A 152 -28.20 -8.38 -11.19
N TYR A 153 -27.06 -7.82 -10.86
CA TYR A 153 -26.83 -7.12 -9.58
C TYR A 153 -27.12 -5.62 -9.69
N SER A 154 -27.43 -4.94 -8.60
CA SER A 154 -27.73 -3.51 -8.59
C SER A 154 -26.60 -2.67 -9.18
N GLU A 155 -25.35 -2.98 -8.82
CA GLU A 155 -24.16 -2.24 -9.26
C GLU A 155 -23.80 -2.49 -10.74
N THR A 156 -24.39 -3.50 -11.38
CA THR A 156 -24.16 -3.78 -12.81
C THR A 156 -25.35 -3.42 -13.71
N ARG A 157 -26.58 -3.31 -13.15
CA ARG A 157 -27.77 -2.99 -13.96
C ARG A 157 -28.24 -1.56 -13.84
N LEU A 158 -28.13 -0.93 -12.63
CA LEU A 158 -28.71 0.38 -12.35
C LEU A 158 -27.88 1.56 -12.89
N PRO A 159 -26.54 1.52 -12.95
CA PRO A 159 -25.80 2.63 -13.51
C PRO A 159 -26.21 2.93 -14.95
N ALA A 160 -26.32 4.22 -15.27
CA ALA A 160 -26.65 4.71 -16.61
C ALA A 160 -25.49 4.59 -17.60
N VAL A 161 -24.31 4.18 -17.14
CA VAL A 161 -23.07 4.01 -17.89
C VAL A 161 -22.59 2.56 -17.81
N PRO A 162 -21.63 2.13 -18.66
CA PRO A 162 -21.00 0.82 -18.57
C PRO A 162 -20.51 0.53 -17.15
N SER A 163 -20.79 -0.65 -16.65
CA SER A 163 -20.57 -0.97 -15.24
C SER A 163 -20.14 -2.42 -15.06
N MET A 164 -19.27 -2.64 -14.09
CA MET A 164 -18.82 -3.95 -13.68
C MET A 164 -18.60 -4.06 -12.17
N ILE A 165 -18.69 -5.29 -11.65
CA ILE A 165 -18.13 -5.67 -10.37
C ILE A 165 -16.84 -6.46 -10.64
N LEU A 166 -15.79 -6.12 -9.93
CA LEU A 166 -14.52 -6.85 -9.92
C LEU A 166 -14.37 -7.52 -8.55
N GLU A 167 -14.53 -8.83 -8.52
CA GLU A 167 -14.18 -9.67 -7.38
C GLU A 167 -12.70 -10.00 -7.50
N ILE A 168 -11.87 -9.27 -6.77
CA ILE A 168 -10.41 -9.36 -6.94
C ILE A 168 -9.87 -10.67 -6.40
N LEU A 169 -10.33 -11.05 -5.21
CA LEU A 169 -9.90 -12.18 -4.41
C LEU A 169 -11.09 -12.73 -3.63
N SER A 170 -10.91 -13.86 -2.95
CA SER A 170 -11.88 -14.36 -1.99
C SER A 170 -11.44 -14.07 -0.55
N HIS A 171 -12.32 -13.40 0.21
CA HIS A 171 -12.09 -13.15 1.64
C HIS A 171 -12.23 -14.41 2.52
N GLN A 172 -12.75 -15.49 1.96
CA GLN A 172 -12.87 -16.79 2.63
C GLN A 172 -11.71 -17.75 2.30
N ASN A 173 -10.74 -17.33 1.51
CA ASN A 173 -9.58 -18.13 1.14
C ASN A 173 -8.31 -17.49 1.68
N PHE A 174 -7.60 -18.20 2.55
CA PHE A 174 -6.41 -17.62 3.21
C PHE A 174 -5.32 -17.24 2.21
N ALA A 175 -5.07 -18.06 1.18
CA ALA A 175 -4.08 -17.77 0.16
C ALA A 175 -4.39 -16.44 -0.57
N ASP A 176 -5.66 -16.17 -0.85
CA ASP A 176 -6.12 -14.91 -1.46
C ASP A 176 -5.98 -13.74 -0.47
N MET A 177 -6.39 -13.94 0.79
CA MET A 177 -6.31 -12.88 1.81
C MET A 177 -4.87 -12.49 2.10
N ARG A 178 -3.94 -13.45 2.13
CA ARG A 178 -2.51 -13.19 2.27
C ARG A 178 -1.99 -12.29 1.14
N MET A 179 -2.41 -12.55 -0.11
CA MET A 179 -2.10 -11.67 -1.24
C MET A 179 -2.77 -10.31 -1.10
N GLY A 180 -4.05 -10.28 -0.73
CA GLY A 180 -4.82 -9.05 -0.58
C GLY A 180 -4.27 -8.08 0.47
N HIS A 181 -3.52 -8.56 1.44
CA HIS A 181 -2.83 -7.73 2.42
C HIS A 181 -1.46 -7.22 1.96
N GLU A 182 -0.87 -7.78 0.90
CA GLU A 182 0.42 -7.33 0.38
C GLU A 182 0.30 -5.99 -0.37
N PRO A 183 1.00 -4.94 0.07
CA PRO A 183 0.94 -3.62 -0.57
C PRO A 183 1.36 -3.63 -2.04
N ASP A 184 2.34 -4.44 -2.39
CA ASP A 184 2.81 -4.59 -3.76
C ASP A 184 1.77 -5.25 -4.69
N PHE A 185 1.00 -6.22 -4.18
CA PHE A 185 -0.15 -6.76 -4.89
C PHE A 185 -1.21 -5.69 -5.14
N LYS A 186 -1.56 -4.91 -4.10
CA LYS A 186 -2.53 -3.81 -4.20
C LYS A 186 -2.13 -2.78 -5.26
N PHE A 187 -0.85 -2.38 -5.27
CA PHE A 187 -0.32 -1.47 -6.29
C PHE A 187 -0.44 -2.07 -7.70
N THR A 188 -0.07 -3.34 -7.86
CA THR A 188 -0.11 -4.04 -9.15
C THR A 188 -1.52 -4.15 -9.69
N VAL A 189 -2.49 -4.50 -8.84
CA VAL A 189 -3.92 -4.55 -9.20
C VAL A 189 -4.42 -3.17 -9.59
N ALA A 190 -4.17 -2.15 -8.78
CA ALA A 190 -4.61 -0.79 -9.05
C ALA A 190 -4.05 -0.25 -10.38
N ARG A 191 -2.75 -0.48 -10.64
CA ARG A 191 -2.12 -0.10 -11.92
C ARG A 191 -2.70 -0.86 -13.11
N SER A 192 -2.99 -2.15 -12.97
CA SER A 192 -3.61 -2.96 -14.03
C SER A 192 -5.00 -2.45 -14.38
N VAL A 193 -5.83 -2.16 -13.39
CA VAL A 193 -7.17 -1.59 -13.59
C VAL A 193 -7.07 -0.21 -14.24
N TYR A 194 -6.17 0.63 -13.77
CA TYR A 194 -5.91 1.95 -14.36
C TYR A 194 -5.54 1.84 -15.86
N LYS A 195 -4.65 0.93 -16.23
CA LYS A 195 -4.27 0.71 -17.63
C LYS A 195 -5.46 0.22 -18.47
N ALA A 196 -6.26 -0.69 -17.92
CA ALA A 196 -7.46 -1.18 -18.60
C ALA A 196 -8.49 -0.04 -18.84
N ILE A 197 -8.70 0.83 -17.86
CA ILE A 197 -9.56 2.01 -18.00
C ILE A 197 -9.05 2.94 -19.11
N LEU A 198 -7.76 3.24 -19.12
CA LEU A 198 -7.17 4.07 -20.19
C LEU A 198 -7.36 3.46 -21.58
N LYS A 199 -7.11 2.16 -21.71
CA LYS A 199 -7.30 1.43 -22.97
C LYS A 199 -8.76 1.45 -23.41
N HIS A 200 -9.67 1.20 -22.49
CA HIS A 200 -11.11 1.24 -22.77
C HIS A 200 -11.55 2.63 -23.25
N THR A 201 -11.22 3.66 -22.49
CA THR A 201 -11.58 5.04 -22.83
C THR A 201 -10.97 5.46 -24.17
N ALA A 202 -9.70 5.18 -24.41
CA ALA A 202 -9.04 5.47 -25.68
C ALA A 202 -9.71 4.77 -26.86
N THR A 203 -10.10 3.52 -26.71
CA THR A 203 -10.83 2.75 -27.73
C THR A 203 -12.19 3.39 -28.03
N MET A 204 -12.93 3.76 -26.99
CA MET A 204 -14.27 4.35 -27.15
C MET A 204 -14.23 5.71 -27.83
N HIS A 205 -13.21 6.51 -27.56
CA HIS A 205 -13.06 7.84 -28.17
C HIS A 205 -12.22 7.85 -29.46
N GLY A 206 -11.69 6.70 -29.89
CA GLY A 206 -10.82 6.63 -31.07
C GLY A 206 -9.52 7.44 -30.89
N THR A 207 -9.00 7.52 -29.65
CA THR A 207 -7.79 8.28 -29.29
C THR A 207 -6.65 7.35 -28.89
N GLY A 208 -5.42 7.86 -28.88
CA GLY A 208 -4.29 7.20 -28.22
C GLY A 208 -4.33 7.39 -26.71
N TYR A 209 -3.57 6.58 -25.97
CA TYR A 209 -3.35 6.73 -24.56
C TYR A 209 -1.86 6.73 -24.22
N VAL A 210 -1.52 7.30 -23.07
CA VAL A 210 -0.17 7.27 -22.49
C VAL A 210 -0.33 6.90 -21.02
N VAL A 211 0.37 5.86 -20.59
CA VAL A 211 0.37 5.43 -19.19
C VAL A 211 1.33 6.31 -18.39
N GLN A 212 0.95 6.68 -17.18
CA GLN A 212 1.84 7.39 -16.26
C GLN A 212 3.07 6.54 -15.92
N PRO A 213 4.25 7.15 -15.64
CA PRO A 213 5.46 6.41 -15.34
C PRO A 213 5.35 5.57 -14.06
N LEU A 214 6.29 4.64 -13.90
CA LEU A 214 6.57 4.03 -12.60
C LEU A 214 7.33 5.01 -11.69
N PRO A 215 7.27 4.83 -10.35
CA PRO A 215 8.10 5.58 -9.42
C PRO A 215 9.59 5.48 -9.78
N VAL A 216 10.36 6.48 -9.40
CA VAL A 216 11.82 6.45 -9.57
C VAL A 216 12.45 5.45 -8.59
N THR A 217 13.67 5.03 -8.88
CA THR A 217 14.51 4.18 -8.02
C THR A 217 15.86 4.83 -7.78
N ARG A 218 16.66 4.27 -6.89
CA ARG A 218 18.02 4.77 -6.55
C ARG A 218 18.03 6.22 -6.12
N PHE A 219 17.01 6.66 -5.40
CA PHE A 219 16.98 8.02 -4.89
C PHE A 219 18.06 8.21 -3.83
N ALA A 220 18.85 9.26 -3.97
CA ALA A 220 19.96 9.58 -3.09
C ALA A 220 20.16 11.08 -2.94
N ILE A 221 20.63 11.48 -1.76
CA ILE A 221 21.02 12.84 -1.43
C ILE A 221 22.47 12.82 -0.99
N GLU A 222 23.30 13.67 -1.61
CA GLU A 222 24.70 13.87 -1.28
C GLU A 222 24.95 15.32 -0.86
N GLU A 223 25.92 15.53 0.01
CA GLU A 223 26.38 16.88 0.32
C GLU A 223 27.10 17.50 -0.87
N GLY A 224 26.69 18.71 -1.23
CA GLY A 224 27.36 19.56 -2.20
C GLY A 224 28.16 20.68 -1.55
N SER A 225 28.86 21.45 -2.36
CA SER A 225 29.56 22.64 -1.89
C SER A 225 28.59 23.76 -1.49
N LYS A 226 29.05 24.66 -0.60
CA LYS A 226 28.29 25.87 -0.20
C LYS A 226 26.88 25.57 0.35
N HIS A 227 26.75 24.53 1.17
CA HIS A 227 25.50 24.12 1.77
C HIS A 227 24.41 23.70 0.76
N THR A 228 24.79 23.11 -0.35
CA THR A 228 23.83 22.52 -1.27
C THR A 228 23.66 21.02 -0.98
N PHE A 229 22.49 20.48 -1.35
CA PHE A 229 22.25 19.05 -1.50
C PHE A 229 22.11 18.71 -2.98
N ARG A 230 22.82 17.67 -3.42
CA ARG A 230 22.62 17.06 -4.73
C ARG A 230 21.68 15.87 -4.58
N LEU A 231 20.50 16.00 -5.12
CA LEU A 231 19.52 14.91 -5.24
C LEU A 231 19.72 14.22 -6.57
N SER A 232 19.66 12.90 -6.60
CA SER A 232 19.79 12.11 -7.83
C SER A 232 18.96 10.84 -7.74
N TRP A 233 18.47 10.35 -8.88
CA TRP A 233 17.60 9.19 -8.98
C TRP A 233 17.70 8.56 -10.36
N GLN A 234 17.00 7.43 -10.56
CA GLN A 234 16.85 6.81 -11.87
C GLN A 234 15.37 6.61 -12.20
N GLY A 235 14.99 6.97 -13.43
CA GLY A 235 13.69 6.60 -13.98
C GLY A 235 13.57 5.09 -14.24
N VAL A 236 12.39 4.55 -14.02
CA VAL A 236 12.12 3.12 -14.23
C VAL A 236 11.42 2.91 -15.57
N VAL A 237 11.92 1.95 -16.34
CA VAL A 237 11.30 1.53 -17.60
C VAL A 237 10.25 0.45 -17.29
N ASP A 238 9.02 0.66 -17.72
CA ASP A 238 7.99 -0.37 -17.68
C ASP A 238 8.09 -1.24 -18.94
N MET A 239 8.62 -2.45 -18.78
CA MET A 239 8.82 -3.39 -19.91
C MET A 239 7.50 -3.86 -20.53
N GLN A 240 6.39 -3.77 -19.81
CA GLN A 240 5.06 -4.15 -20.30
C GLN A 240 4.30 -2.95 -20.91
N GLU A 241 4.78 -1.72 -20.69
CA GLU A 241 4.07 -0.51 -21.11
C GLU A 241 5.05 0.56 -21.63
N PRO A 242 5.47 0.46 -22.89
CA PRO A 242 6.45 1.39 -23.48
C PRO A 242 6.03 2.86 -23.45
N SER A 243 4.72 3.13 -23.37
CA SER A 243 4.20 4.51 -23.28
C SER A 243 4.51 5.18 -21.93
N ALA A 244 4.83 4.40 -20.89
CA ALA A 244 5.06 4.85 -19.51
C ALA A 244 6.45 5.47 -19.26
N ASN A 245 7.29 5.62 -20.29
CA ASN A 245 8.63 6.18 -20.10
C ASN A 245 8.58 7.61 -19.54
N PRO A 246 9.40 7.93 -18.52
CA PRO A 246 9.53 9.29 -18.00
C PRO A 246 9.98 10.31 -19.05
N ARG A 247 9.49 11.52 -18.95
CA ARG A 247 9.91 12.68 -19.76
C ARG A 247 10.53 13.79 -18.93
N GLY A 248 10.39 13.71 -17.63
CA GLY A 248 10.91 14.59 -16.62
C GLY A 248 10.46 14.14 -15.25
N TYR A 249 10.71 14.96 -14.25
CA TYR A 249 10.48 14.64 -12.84
C TYR A 249 9.98 15.87 -12.09
N ILE A 250 9.30 15.65 -10.97
CA ILE A 250 8.96 16.72 -10.04
C ILE A 250 9.60 16.39 -8.70
N VAL A 251 10.35 17.35 -8.17
CA VAL A 251 10.97 17.27 -6.85
C VAL A 251 10.14 18.08 -5.88
N TYR A 252 9.60 17.42 -4.88
CA TYR A 252 8.86 18.04 -3.78
C TYR A 252 9.78 18.23 -2.58
N THR A 253 9.68 19.39 -1.95
CA THR A 253 10.48 19.76 -0.77
C THR A 253 9.55 20.01 0.43
N ARG A 254 10.00 19.58 1.60
CA ARG A 254 9.34 19.86 2.88
C ARG A 254 10.38 20.36 3.88
N LEU A 255 10.07 21.44 4.57
CA LEU A 255 10.88 21.98 5.66
C LEU A 255 10.34 21.48 7.00
N GLY A 256 11.15 20.77 7.78
CA GLY A 256 10.79 20.25 9.08
C GLY A 256 9.49 19.44 9.06
N HIS A 257 8.56 19.78 9.96
CA HIS A 257 7.22 19.16 10.04
C HIS A 257 6.16 19.83 9.16
N GLY A 258 6.55 20.74 8.28
CA GLY A 258 5.63 21.48 7.40
C GLY A 258 4.98 20.61 6.33
N GLY A 259 4.17 21.22 5.50
CA GLY A 259 3.61 20.60 4.30
C GLY A 259 4.64 20.50 3.17
N TRP A 260 4.32 19.71 2.15
CA TRP A 260 5.06 19.68 0.90
C TRP A 260 4.76 20.94 0.08
N ASP A 261 5.76 21.42 -0.64
CA ASP A 261 5.61 22.48 -1.63
C ASP A 261 4.82 22.00 -2.87
N ASN A 262 4.69 22.88 -3.86
CA ASN A 262 4.00 22.54 -5.12
C ASN A 262 4.88 21.77 -6.12
N GLY A 263 6.10 21.42 -5.72
CA GLY A 263 7.07 20.71 -6.55
C GLY A 263 7.78 21.57 -7.58
N THR A 264 9.01 21.19 -7.89
CA THR A 264 9.84 21.79 -8.92
C THR A 264 10.04 20.80 -10.06
N TYR A 265 9.61 21.17 -11.27
CA TYR A 265 9.84 20.34 -12.45
C TYR A 265 11.30 20.41 -12.88
N VAL A 266 11.91 19.24 -13.15
CA VAL A 266 13.24 19.08 -13.70
C VAL A 266 13.23 18.06 -14.85
N LYS A 267 14.04 18.29 -15.85
CA LYS A 267 14.15 17.41 -17.00
C LYS A 267 15.11 16.24 -16.73
N ASP A 268 16.18 16.55 -16.03
CA ASP A 268 17.27 15.62 -15.75
C ASP A 268 16.98 14.77 -14.50
N ASN A 269 17.68 13.68 -14.32
CA ASN A 269 17.56 12.79 -13.19
C ASN A 269 18.38 13.22 -11.96
N TYR A 270 18.58 14.52 -11.80
CA TYR A 270 19.19 15.13 -10.63
C TYR A 270 18.66 16.55 -10.40
N TYR A 271 18.81 17.02 -9.17
CA TYR A 271 18.47 18.37 -8.76
C TYR A 271 19.45 18.87 -7.69
N THR A 272 19.85 20.13 -7.76
CA THR A 272 20.68 20.75 -6.73
C THR A 272 19.84 21.74 -5.93
N PHE A 273 19.73 21.49 -4.65
CA PHE A 273 18.93 22.28 -3.71
C PHE A 273 19.86 23.12 -2.82
N GLN A 274 19.58 24.43 -2.69
CA GLN A 274 20.28 25.31 -1.77
C GLN A 274 19.62 25.22 -0.39
N ALA A 275 20.36 24.74 0.61
CA ALA A 275 19.87 24.55 1.96
C ALA A 275 20.38 25.65 2.91
N GLU A 276 19.65 25.87 3.98
CA GLU A 276 20.08 26.68 5.13
C GLU A 276 20.61 25.76 6.22
N PRO A 277 21.85 25.97 6.73
CA PRO A 277 22.38 25.19 7.84
C PRO A 277 21.52 25.29 9.11
N GLY A 278 21.31 24.18 9.77
CA GLY A 278 20.48 24.09 10.97
C GLY A 278 19.03 23.69 10.74
N LEU A 279 18.61 23.58 9.46
CA LEU A 279 17.26 23.17 9.08
C LEU A 279 17.27 21.77 8.45
N VAL A 280 16.30 20.94 8.79
CA VAL A 280 16.10 19.63 8.18
C VAL A 280 15.13 19.76 7.01
N TYR A 281 15.56 19.29 5.85
CA TYR A 281 14.76 19.24 4.63
C TYR A 281 14.42 17.79 4.30
N SER A 282 13.22 17.57 3.78
CA SER A 282 12.79 16.27 3.24
C SER A 282 12.41 16.43 1.78
N PHE A 283 12.67 15.38 0.99
CA PHE A 283 12.44 15.37 -0.43
C PHE A 283 11.75 14.08 -0.85
N LYS A 284 10.90 14.15 -1.86
CA LYS A 284 10.39 13.02 -2.62
C LYS A 284 10.36 13.41 -4.10
N VAL A 285 10.46 12.42 -4.97
CA VAL A 285 10.54 12.63 -6.41
C VAL A 285 9.47 11.80 -7.10
N THR A 286 8.80 12.39 -8.07
CA THR A 286 7.90 11.70 -8.99
C THR A 286 8.42 11.76 -10.41
N ALA A 287 8.12 10.77 -11.22
CA ALA A 287 8.37 10.79 -12.65
C ALA A 287 7.12 11.25 -13.39
N VAL A 288 7.29 12.02 -14.46
CA VAL A 288 6.17 12.55 -15.26
C VAL A 288 6.33 12.32 -16.74
N ASN A 289 5.20 12.13 -17.40
CA ASN A 289 5.06 12.14 -18.86
C ASN A 289 3.69 12.73 -19.25
N LYS A 290 3.27 12.57 -20.52
CA LYS A 290 1.96 13.05 -20.97
C LYS A 290 0.77 12.27 -20.36
N GLY A 291 1.00 11.09 -19.81
CA GLY A 291 -0.02 10.28 -19.14
C GLY A 291 -0.25 10.66 -17.69
N GLY A 292 0.60 11.49 -17.13
CA GLY A 292 0.48 11.97 -15.76
C GLY A 292 1.75 11.81 -14.93
N GLU A 293 1.58 11.85 -13.63
CA GLU A 293 2.60 11.78 -12.60
C GLU A 293 2.56 10.43 -11.88
N SER A 294 3.74 9.84 -11.65
CA SER A 294 3.88 8.58 -10.93
C SER A 294 3.53 8.72 -9.45
N PHE A 295 3.36 7.59 -8.75
CA PHE A 295 3.53 7.61 -7.30
C PHE A 295 4.93 8.13 -6.94
N PRO A 296 5.09 8.76 -5.75
CA PRO A 296 6.38 9.29 -5.33
C PRO A 296 7.38 8.19 -4.98
N SER A 297 8.67 8.54 -5.00
CA SER A 297 9.73 7.80 -4.32
C SER A 297 9.48 7.70 -2.82
N GLU A 298 10.33 6.95 -2.12
CA GLU A 298 10.52 7.09 -0.68
C GLU A 298 10.80 8.56 -0.30
N ILE A 299 10.59 8.91 0.97
CA ILE A 299 10.92 10.22 1.51
C ILE A 299 12.33 10.16 2.08
N LEU A 300 13.23 10.92 1.49
CA LEU A 300 14.58 11.11 2.00
C LEU A 300 14.74 12.47 2.66
N SER A 301 15.66 12.56 3.62
CA SER A 301 15.90 13.80 4.35
C SER A 301 17.38 14.11 4.45
N ALA A 302 17.71 15.39 4.62
CA ALA A 302 19.07 15.87 4.75
C ALA A 302 19.18 17.11 5.66
N TYR A 303 20.34 17.30 6.23
CA TYR A 303 20.62 18.36 7.18
C TYR A 303 22.08 18.75 7.17
N HIS A 304 22.36 20.05 7.08
CA HIS A 304 23.68 20.60 7.36
C HIS A 304 23.75 21.10 8.80
N ALA A 305 24.61 20.49 9.60
CA ALA A 305 24.91 20.99 10.94
C ALA A 305 25.63 22.34 10.85
N LYS A 306 25.31 23.28 11.75
CA LYS A 306 26.03 24.54 11.86
C LYS A 306 27.50 24.35 12.23
N LYS A 307 27.79 23.32 13.02
CA LYS A 307 29.11 22.81 13.32
C LYS A 307 29.10 21.33 12.99
N ASN A 308 29.89 20.93 12.00
CA ASN A 308 29.88 19.57 11.50
C ASN A 308 31.17 18.82 11.85
N GLU A 309 31.06 17.75 12.61
CA GLU A 309 32.15 16.83 12.98
C GLU A 309 32.17 15.57 12.11
N GLY A 310 31.20 15.41 11.22
CA GLY A 310 31.07 14.30 10.28
C GLY A 310 29.65 14.16 9.79
N THR A 311 29.49 13.51 8.66
CA THR A 311 28.16 13.29 8.05
C THR A 311 27.72 11.85 8.23
N VAL A 312 26.52 11.65 8.76
CA VAL A 312 25.86 10.35 8.89
C VAL A 312 25.11 10.05 7.59
N LEU A 313 25.26 8.84 7.07
CA LEU A 313 24.43 8.34 5.99
C LEU A 313 23.25 7.56 6.58
N ILE A 314 22.03 8.02 6.30
CA ILE A 314 20.82 7.25 6.60
C ILE A 314 20.43 6.49 5.33
N VAL A 315 20.36 5.17 5.42
CA VAL A 315 19.90 4.31 4.32
C VAL A 315 18.48 3.85 4.59
N ASN A 316 17.58 4.23 3.69
CA ASN A 316 16.21 3.72 3.69
C ASN A 316 16.23 2.33 3.04
N GLY A 317 16.27 1.29 3.85
CA GLY A 317 16.46 -0.09 3.43
C GLY A 317 15.15 -0.87 3.30
N PHE A 318 14.03 -0.20 3.04
CA PHE A 318 12.74 -0.85 2.79
C PHE A 318 11.96 -0.12 1.71
N ASP A 319 11.29 -0.89 0.85
CA ASP A 319 10.52 -0.37 -0.29
C ASP A 319 9.06 -0.18 0.05
N ARG A 320 8.54 -0.99 0.93
CA ARG A 320 7.14 -1.07 1.28
C ARG A 320 6.93 -1.58 2.69
N THR A 321 5.72 -1.41 3.14
CA THR A 321 5.27 -2.03 4.37
C THR A 321 4.91 -3.49 4.11
N SER A 322 5.12 -4.38 5.08
CA SER A 322 4.66 -5.76 5.02
C SER A 322 3.19 -5.88 5.36
N GLY A 323 2.54 -6.90 4.84
CA GLY A 323 1.26 -7.37 5.34
C GLY A 323 1.38 -7.89 6.79
N PRO A 324 0.25 -8.23 7.43
CA PRO A 324 0.25 -8.77 8.78
C PRO A 324 1.08 -10.05 8.90
N ALA A 325 1.59 -10.33 10.10
CA ALA A 325 2.21 -11.62 10.38
C ALA A 325 1.22 -12.76 10.15
N THR A 326 1.68 -13.87 9.61
CA THR A 326 0.85 -15.05 9.37
C THR A 326 1.29 -16.21 10.25
N TYR A 327 0.35 -17.09 10.56
CA TYR A 327 0.62 -18.41 11.12
C TYR A 327 -0.02 -19.49 10.26
N GLU A 328 0.60 -20.64 10.20
CA GLU A 328 0.10 -21.81 9.48
C GLU A 328 0.42 -23.08 10.24
N SER A 329 -0.58 -23.93 10.40
CA SER A 329 -0.49 -25.29 10.95
C SER A 329 -1.29 -26.25 10.09
N ALA A 330 -1.30 -27.53 10.44
CA ALA A 330 -2.15 -28.52 9.75
C ALA A 330 -3.66 -28.20 9.87
N GLU A 331 -4.06 -27.56 10.94
CA GLU A 331 -5.47 -27.31 11.27
C GLU A 331 -5.88 -25.85 11.11
N LEU A 332 -4.99 -24.92 11.47
CA LEU A 332 -5.30 -23.50 11.51
C LEU A 332 -4.29 -22.69 10.69
N GLN A 333 -4.79 -21.69 10.01
CA GLN A 333 -3.98 -20.66 9.34
C GLN A 333 -4.65 -19.31 9.51
N GLY A 334 -3.90 -18.23 9.37
CA GLY A 334 -4.45 -16.89 9.55
C GLY A 334 -3.40 -15.82 9.75
N PHE A 335 -3.85 -14.69 10.29
CA PHE A 335 -3.04 -13.53 10.59
C PHE A 335 -2.85 -13.40 12.10
N ASP A 336 -1.60 -13.30 12.54
CA ASP A 336 -1.22 -13.06 13.93
C ASP A 336 -1.20 -11.56 14.23
N MET A 337 -2.37 -11.02 14.48
CA MET A 337 -2.56 -9.59 14.73
C MET A 337 -1.91 -9.11 16.03
N ALA A 338 -1.62 -10.02 16.97
CA ALA A 338 -0.92 -9.69 18.21
C ALA A 338 0.58 -9.52 17.98
N ARG A 339 1.15 -10.30 17.06
CA ARG A 339 2.57 -10.23 16.72
C ARG A 339 2.86 -9.05 15.79
N ASP A 340 2.06 -8.90 14.72
CA ASP A 340 2.20 -7.82 13.76
C ASP A 340 0.87 -7.62 13.02
N PRO A 341 0.13 -6.56 13.30
CA PRO A 341 -1.13 -6.28 12.63
C PRO A 341 -0.96 -5.87 11.17
N GLY A 342 0.29 -5.73 10.71
CA GLY A 342 0.57 -5.13 9.42
C GLY A 342 0.30 -3.63 9.41
N VAL A 343 0.43 -3.06 8.22
CA VAL A 343 0.18 -1.64 8.04
C VAL A 343 -0.69 -1.42 6.80
N PRO A 344 -1.82 -0.76 6.95
CA PRO A 344 -2.76 -0.61 5.85
C PRO A 344 -2.21 0.29 4.75
N TYR A 345 -1.60 1.41 5.10
CA TYR A 345 -1.01 2.34 4.13
C TYR A 345 -0.29 3.49 4.83
N ILE A 346 0.95 3.79 4.45
CA ILE A 346 1.79 4.93 4.85
C ILE A 346 1.55 5.35 6.33
N SER A 347 1.09 6.56 6.58
CA SER A 347 0.82 7.11 7.91
C SER A 347 -0.66 7.05 8.31
N THR A 348 -1.51 6.40 7.51
CA THR A 348 -2.93 6.27 7.83
C THR A 348 -3.18 5.12 8.79
N THR A 349 -4.21 5.28 9.59
CA THR A 349 -4.75 4.20 10.42
C THR A 349 -5.93 3.53 9.71
N SER A 350 -6.17 2.28 10.04
CA SER A 350 -7.32 1.52 9.57
C SER A 350 -7.92 0.72 10.70
N TYR A 351 -9.05 0.09 10.44
CA TYR A 351 -9.74 -0.73 11.43
C TYR A 351 -9.71 -2.19 10.99
N CYS A 352 -9.49 -3.09 11.94
CA CYS A 352 -9.49 -4.51 11.70
C CYS A 352 -10.92 -5.01 11.51
N GLY A 353 -11.16 -5.80 10.49
CA GLY A 353 -12.36 -6.59 10.31
C GLY A 353 -12.20 -8.00 10.92
N PRO A 354 -13.22 -8.85 10.80
CA PRO A 354 -13.20 -10.15 11.46
C PRO A 354 -12.37 -11.21 10.74
N GLN A 355 -12.17 -11.22 9.47
CA GLN A 355 -11.68 -12.36 8.71
C GLN A 355 -10.15 -12.53 8.75
N TYR A 356 -9.60 -13.01 9.87
CA TYR A 356 -8.17 -13.23 10.02
C TYR A 356 -7.77 -14.61 10.58
N ALA A 357 -8.72 -15.47 10.95
CA ALA A 357 -8.47 -16.85 11.33
C ALA A 357 -9.25 -17.83 10.44
N PHE A 358 -8.61 -18.91 10.02
CA PHE A 358 -9.15 -19.89 9.08
C PHE A 358 -8.91 -21.30 9.61
N ASP A 359 -9.97 -22.04 9.90
CA ASP A 359 -9.91 -23.42 10.38
C ASP A 359 -10.03 -24.38 9.19
N ARG A 360 -8.92 -25.00 8.82
CA ARG A 360 -8.85 -25.95 7.70
C ARG A 360 -9.73 -27.18 7.90
N THR A 361 -10.01 -27.56 9.14
CA THR A 361 -10.86 -28.71 9.44
C THR A 361 -12.32 -28.48 9.09
N GLN A 362 -12.73 -27.22 8.92
CA GLN A 362 -14.08 -26.81 8.58
C GLN A 362 -14.31 -26.62 7.07
N ILE A 363 -13.29 -26.75 6.24
CA ILE A 363 -13.43 -26.61 4.78
C ILE A 363 -14.48 -27.60 4.26
N GLY A 364 -15.53 -27.08 3.63
CA GLY A 364 -16.63 -27.87 3.09
C GLY A 364 -17.61 -28.43 4.12
N LYS A 365 -17.46 -28.10 5.42
CA LYS A 365 -18.26 -28.69 6.50
C LYS A 365 -19.03 -27.65 7.27
N GLY A 366 -19.83 -26.93 6.88
CA GLY A 366 -20.54 -26.06 7.79
C GLY A 366 -20.85 -24.67 7.24
N GLU A 367 -21.40 -23.90 8.07
CA GLU A 367 -21.94 -22.59 7.78
C GLU A 367 -20.93 -21.45 7.95
N PRO A 368 -21.07 -20.47 7.12
CA PRO A 368 -21.59 -20.45 5.76
C PRO A 368 -20.45 -20.79 4.79
N ASN A 369 -20.36 -21.90 4.22
CA ASN A 369 -19.34 -22.39 3.28
C ASN A 369 -18.10 -23.07 3.88
N GLY A 370 -18.07 -23.33 5.17
CA GLY A 370 -17.06 -24.17 5.81
C GLY A 370 -15.63 -23.67 5.74
N LEU A 371 -15.42 -22.38 5.83
CA LEU A 371 -14.17 -21.75 5.55
C LEU A 371 -13.46 -21.16 6.72
N GLY A 372 -13.36 -21.88 7.73
CA GLY A 372 -12.77 -21.34 8.89
C GLY A 372 -13.68 -20.30 9.54
N TYR A 373 -13.26 -19.82 10.63
CA TYR A 373 -13.97 -18.82 11.40
C TYR A 373 -13.11 -17.57 11.56
N SER A 374 -13.76 -16.45 11.79
CA SER A 374 -13.10 -15.23 12.15
C SER A 374 -13.33 -14.95 13.60
N THR A 375 -12.28 -14.65 14.33
CA THR A 375 -12.41 -14.13 15.69
C THR A 375 -12.73 -12.65 15.64
N SER A 376 -13.42 -12.12 16.63
CA SER A 376 -13.84 -10.72 16.68
C SER A 376 -13.04 -9.86 17.65
N GLU A 377 -12.04 -10.41 18.29
CA GLU A 377 -11.26 -9.70 19.31
C GLU A 377 -10.56 -8.43 18.82
N TRP A 378 -10.23 -8.38 17.53
CA TRP A 378 -9.61 -7.24 16.87
C TRP A 378 -10.57 -6.37 16.08
N GLU A 379 -11.84 -6.78 15.96
CA GLU A 379 -12.84 -6.02 15.23
C GLU A 379 -13.01 -4.61 15.82
N GLY A 380 -12.95 -3.61 14.97
CA GLY A 380 -13.03 -2.21 15.35
C GLY A 380 -11.79 -1.65 16.04
N LYS A 381 -10.76 -2.45 16.34
CA LYS A 381 -9.49 -1.94 16.83
C LYS A 381 -8.71 -1.27 15.72
N GLN A 382 -8.09 -0.16 16.07
CA GLN A 382 -7.30 0.64 15.16
C GLN A 382 -5.96 -0.04 14.89
N ILE A 383 -5.62 -0.22 13.63
CA ILE A 383 -4.32 -0.74 13.19
C ILE A 383 -3.40 0.44 12.93
N ALA A 384 -2.18 0.39 13.46
CA ALA A 384 -1.18 1.42 13.23
C ALA A 384 -0.78 1.48 11.76
N GLY A 385 -0.80 2.69 11.20
CA GLY A 385 -0.21 2.95 9.91
C GLY A 385 1.33 2.95 10.00
N ASN A 386 2.01 2.58 8.93
CA ASN A 386 3.44 2.77 8.80
C ASN A 386 3.73 4.12 8.12
N THR A 387 4.96 4.57 8.22
CA THR A 387 5.41 5.78 7.54
C THR A 387 6.68 5.50 6.74
N PHE A 388 6.80 6.13 5.57
CA PHE A 388 8.06 6.18 4.84
C PHE A 388 8.94 7.36 5.28
N ASP A 389 8.62 8.02 6.39
CA ASP A 389 9.28 9.23 6.88
C ASP A 389 10.39 8.94 7.93
N TYR A 390 10.81 7.69 8.05
CA TYR A 390 11.87 7.31 8.99
C TYR A 390 13.20 8.05 8.79
N PRO A 391 13.68 8.35 7.56
CA PRO A 391 14.87 9.18 7.40
C PRO A 391 14.75 10.56 8.03
N PHE A 392 13.54 11.15 8.06
CA PHE A 392 13.29 12.39 8.80
C PHE A 392 13.31 12.17 10.32
N VAL A 393 12.68 11.10 10.82
CA VAL A 393 12.61 10.81 12.25
C VAL A 393 14.00 10.56 12.83
N HIS A 394 14.80 9.69 12.20
CA HIS A 394 16.19 9.42 12.58
C HIS A 394 17.06 10.68 12.43
N GLY A 395 16.88 11.40 11.33
CA GLY A 395 17.57 12.66 11.08
C GLY A 395 17.31 13.74 12.13
N LYS A 396 16.08 13.81 12.66
CA LYS A 396 15.75 14.69 13.79
C LYS A 396 16.49 14.29 15.06
N ALA A 397 16.67 13.00 15.31
CA ALA A 397 17.47 12.53 16.43
C ALA A 397 18.96 12.90 16.28
N ILE A 398 19.52 12.75 15.07
CA ILE A 398 20.89 13.18 14.75
C ILE A 398 21.04 14.71 14.93
N GLN A 399 20.10 15.50 14.44
CA GLN A 399 20.07 16.94 14.66
C GLN A 399 20.07 17.29 16.15
N ALA A 400 19.28 16.60 16.96
CA ALA A 400 19.18 16.83 18.40
C ALA A 400 20.45 16.43 19.15
N ALA A 401 21.19 15.43 18.68
CA ALA A 401 22.48 15.03 19.22
C ALA A 401 23.58 16.09 18.99
N GLY A 402 23.47 16.93 17.95
CA GLY A 402 24.20 18.19 17.80
C GLY A 402 25.15 18.26 16.61
N ASN A 403 26.32 17.68 16.66
CA ASN A 403 27.47 18.07 15.82
C ASN A 403 27.61 17.32 14.49
N HIS A 404 26.60 16.60 14.01
CA HIS A 404 26.68 15.83 12.78
C HIS A 404 25.66 16.30 11.75
N SER A 405 26.10 16.45 10.53
CA SER A 405 25.23 16.52 9.36
C SER A 405 24.69 15.14 9.03
N PHE A 406 23.63 15.06 8.23
CA PHE A 406 23.22 13.80 7.64
C PHE A 406 22.68 14.00 6.22
N VAL A 407 22.83 12.97 5.43
CA VAL A 407 22.19 12.76 4.14
C VAL A 407 21.51 11.39 4.14
N SER A 408 20.69 11.12 3.15
CA SER A 408 20.04 9.82 3.04
C SER A 408 19.96 9.30 1.62
N CYS A 409 19.83 7.99 1.48
CA CYS A 409 19.64 7.31 0.20
C CYS A 409 18.77 6.08 0.34
N SER A 410 18.27 5.57 -0.79
CA SER A 410 17.67 4.25 -0.87
C SER A 410 18.75 3.16 -0.82
N ASP A 411 18.36 1.93 -0.50
CA ASP A 411 19.28 0.79 -0.48
C ASP A 411 19.74 0.39 -1.88
N GLU A 412 18.93 0.56 -2.94
CA GLU A 412 19.37 0.32 -4.31
C GLU A 412 20.53 1.24 -4.73
N ALA A 413 20.61 2.44 -4.15
CA ALA A 413 21.76 3.32 -4.39
C ALA A 413 23.05 2.72 -3.81
N ILE A 414 22.96 2.02 -2.68
CA ILE A 414 24.08 1.26 -2.07
C ILE A 414 24.39 0.00 -2.87
N GLU A 415 23.37 -0.80 -3.17
CA GLU A 415 23.50 -2.07 -3.89
C GLU A 415 24.20 -1.92 -5.23
N GLN A 416 23.90 -0.84 -5.92
CA GLN A 416 24.44 -0.55 -7.25
C GLN A 416 25.73 0.31 -7.20
N SER A 417 26.29 0.53 -6.01
CA SER A 417 27.52 1.32 -5.78
C SER A 417 27.42 2.78 -6.28
N TYR A 418 26.21 3.32 -6.29
CA TYR A 418 25.97 4.71 -6.60
C TYR A 418 26.36 5.61 -5.42
N ILE A 419 25.99 5.16 -4.22
CA ILE A 419 26.46 5.70 -2.94
C ILE A 419 27.33 4.64 -2.27
N ARG A 420 28.44 5.03 -1.67
CA ARG A 420 29.36 4.13 -0.99
C ARG A 420 29.28 4.37 0.51
N MET A 421 29.02 3.29 1.27
CA MET A 421 28.97 3.35 2.73
C MET A 421 30.30 3.79 3.32
N GLU A 422 31.41 3.39 2.70
CA GLU A 422 32.78 3.66 3.15
C GLU A 422 33.13 5.16 3.15
N ASP A 423 32.39 5.99 2.43
CA ASP A 423 32.60 7.43 2.40
C ASP A 423 32.02 8.14 3.64
N TYR A 424 31.33 7.38 4.51
CA TYR A 424 30.67 7.89 5.70
C TYR A 424 31.16 7.19 6.97
N PRO A 425 31.49 7.95 8.03
CA PRO A 425 31.98 7.38 9.29
C PRO A 425 30.91 6.59 10.07
N ILE A 426 29.64 6.93 9.83
CA ILE A 426 28.48 6.31 10.48
C ILE A 426 27.40 6.08 9.43
N VAL A 427 26.85 4.87 9.42
CA VAL A 427 25.71 4.49 8.59
C VAL A 427 24.55 4.04 9.48
N ASP A 428 23.38 4.62 9.27
CA ASP A 428 22.13 4.27 9.92
C ASP A 428 21.21 3.59 8.88
N LEU A 429 21.15 2.26 8.91
CA LEU A 429 20.34 1.45 7.99
C LEU A 429 19.00 1.09 8.62
N ILE A 430 17.93 1.54 7.99
CA ILE A 430 16.56 1.39 8.46
C ILE A 430 15.85 0.34 7.61
N LEU A 431 15.43 -0.78 8.20
CA LEU A 431 14.69 -1.85 7.52
C LEU A 431 13.16 -1.77 7.70
N GLY A 432 12.69 -0.83 8.50
CA GLY A 432 11.26 -0.63 8.74
C GLY A 432 10.54 -1.88 9.22
N ALA A 433 9.34 -2.11 8.71
CA ALA A 433 8.52 -3.30 8.99
C ALA A 433 8.46 -4.29 7.80
N GLU A 434 9.37 -4.22 6.88
CA GLU A 434 9.46 -5.14 5.74
C GLU A 434 10.15 -6.46 6.13
N LYS A 435 9.62 -7.59 5.62
CA LYS A 435 10.12 -8.94 5.96
C LYS A 435 11.22 -9.46 5.04
N LYS A 436 11.48 -8.81 3.90
CA LYS A 436 12.49 -9.20 2.90
C LYS A 436 13.19 -7.95 2.38
N THR A 437 14.11 -7.45 3.15
CA THR A 437 14.74 -6.17 2.83
C THR A 437 16.18 -6.29 2.34
N LEU A 438 16.88 -7.36 2.69
CA LEU A 438 18.31 -7.48 2.41
C LEU A 438 18.58 -8.38 1.20
N SER A 439 18.95 -7.76 0.09
CA SER A 439 19.54 -8.48 -1.03
C SER A 439 20.94 -9.01 -0.68
N GLU A 440 21.41 -10.01 -1.42
CA GLU A 440 22.77 -10.51 -1.26
C GLU A 440 23.84 -9.41 -1.42
N LYS A 441 23.58 -8.46 -2.32
CA LYS A 441 24.47 -7.32 -2.54
C LYS A 441 24.53 -6.40 -1.32
N LEU A 442 23.40 -6.07 -0.73
CA LEU A 442 23.34 -5.23 0.47
C LEU A 442 24.01 -5.93 1.65
N GLN A 443 23.78 -7.23 1.84
CA GLN A 443 24.48 -8.04 2.85
C GLN A 443 26.00 -7.98 2.67
N GLN A 444 26.49 -8.09 1.44
CA GLN A 444 27.92 -7.98 1.14
C GLN A 444 28.44 -6.57 1.47
N ARG A 445 27.72 -5.51 1.10
CA ARG A 445 28.09 -4.12 1.43
C ARG A 445 28.20 -3.90 2.95
N ILE A 446 27.23 -4.39 3.71
CA ILE A 446 27.26 -4.33 5.18
C ILE A 446 28.51 -5.04 5.72
N SER A 447 28.79 -6.23 5.23
CA SER A 447 29.95 -7.03 5.67
C SER A 447 31.28 -6.36 5.34
N ASP A 448 31.40 -5.75 4.17
CA ASP A 448 32.62 -5.04 3.75
C ASP A 448 32.82 -3.75 4.55
N TYR A 449 31.77 -2.98 4.74
CA TYR A 449 31.80 -1.74 5.52
C TYR A 449 32.21 -1.98 6.98
N THR A 450 31.57 -2.95 7.65
CA THR A 450 31.89 -3.27 9.06
C THR A 450 33.28 -3.87 9.22
N ARG A 451 33.75 -4.70 8.27
CA ARG A 451 35.12 -5.25 8.27
C ARG A 451 36.18 -4.15 8.13
N GLN A 452 35.89 -3.07 7.46
CA GLN A 452 36.76 -1.91 7.31
C GLN A 452 36.70 -0.96 8.51
N GLY A 453 35.95 -1.29 9.56
CA GLY A 453 35.82 -0.50 10.78
C GLY A 453 34.71 0.57 10.72
N GLY A 454 33.78 0.49 9.78
CA GLY A 454 32.64 1.38 9.69
C GLY A 454 31.67 1.16 10.87
N ASN A 455 31.05 2.23 11.33
CA ASN A 455 30.07 2.21 12.41
C ASN A 455 28.67 2.08 11.82
N LEU A 456 28.00 0.96 12.11
CA LEU A 456 26.66 0.65 11.60
C LEU A 456 25.65 0.66 12.73
N MET A 457 24.59 1.47 12.59
CA MET A 457 23.33 1.31 13.30
C MET A 457 22.36 0.58 12.38
N LEU A 458 21.67 -0.44 12.89
CA LEU A 458 20.70 -1.22 12.13
C LEU A 458 19.40 -1.32 12.92
N SER A 459 18.29 -0.92 12.30
CA SER A 459 16.97 -0.95 12.94
C SER A 459 15.91 -1.56 12.03
N GLY A 460 14.96 -2.30 12.60
CA GLY A 460 13.85 -2.92 11.88
C GLY A 460 13.04 -3.86 12.75
N SER A 461 11.82 -4.17 12.32
CA SER A 461 10.87 -4.98 13.09
C SER A 461 11.21 -6.47 13.12
N TYR A 462 11.99 -6.98 12.19
CA TYR A 462 12.23 -8.43 12.00
C TYR A 462 13.72 -8.81 12.04
N LEU A 463 14.56 -7.97 12.60
CA LEU A 463 16.04 -8.16 12.57
C LEU A 463 16.48 -9.55 13.00
N GLY A 464 15.89 -10.07 14.07
CA GLY A 464 16.24 -11.39 14.59
C GLY A 464 15.87 -12.54 13.65
N SER A 465 14.75 -12.40 12.93
CA SER A 465 14.14 -13.50 12.18
C SER A 465 14.41 -13.50 10.69
N ILE A 466 14.76 -12.34 10.10
CA ILE A 466 14.96 -12.23 8.64
C ILE A 466 16.42 -12.19 8.21
N LEU A 467 17.33 -11.83 9.09
CA LEU A 467 18.75 -11.74 8.72
C LEU A 467 19.34 -13.14 8.54
N PRO A 468 20.10 -13.37 7.46
CA PRO A 468 20.81 -14.63 7.29
C PRO A 468 21.76 -14.90 8.46
N ALA A 469 21.79 -16.15 8.93
CA ALA A 469 22.58 -16.54 10.09
C ALA A 469 24.06 -16.13 9.96
N ASN A 470 24.64 -16.23 8.77
CA ASN A 470 26.01 -15.81 8.51
C ASN A 470 26.21 -14.30 8.77
N LEU A 471 25.33 -13.45 8.28
CA LEU A 471 25.38 -12.00 8.52
C LEU A 471 25.20 -11.69 10.01
N ALA A 472 24.16 -12.26 10.63
CA ALA A 472 23.84 -12.03 12.02
C ALA A 472 24.99 -12.46 12.97
N GLN A 473 25.50 -13.69 12.82
CA GLN A 473 26.50 -14.26 13.73
C GLN A 473 27.94 -13.79 13.45
N ASN A 474 28.34 -13.78 12.18
CA ASN A 474 29.73 -13.50 11.82
C ASN A 474 30.03 -12.01 11.65
N THR A 475 29.06 -11.22 11.20
CA THR A 475 29.22 -9.79 10.98
C THR A 475 28.65 -8.97 12.12
N LEU A 476 27.37 -9.18 12.45
CA LEU A 476 26.64 -8.37 13.43
C LEU A 476 26.74 -8.91 14.87
N LYS A 477 27.30 -10.12 15.04
CA LYS A 477 27.64 -10.72 16.34
C LYS A 477 26.45 -10.98 17.26
N PHE A 478 25.34 -11.47 16.73
CA PHE A 478 24.21 -11.92 17.56
C PHE A 478 23.53 -13.17 17.00
N THR A 479 22.74 -13.81 17.85
CA THR A 479 21.76 -14.85 17.48
C THR A 479 20.36 -14.43 17.90
N HIS A 480 19.35 -14.90 17.18
CA HIS A 480 17.95 -14.63 17.50
C HIS A 480 17.47 -15.52 18.65
N GLY A 481 17.02 -14.91 19.73
CA GLY A 481 16.49 -15.57 20.93
C GLY A 481 14.96 -15.68 20.97
N GLY A 482 14.28 -15.31 19.89
CA GLY A 482 12.81 -15.30 19.78
C GLY A 482 12.20 -13.91 19.94
N SER A 483 10.91 -13.79 19.67
CA SER A 483 10.15 -12.56 19.86
C SER A 483 9.54 -12.52 21.27
N MET A 484 9.59 -11.37 21.92
CA MET A 484 9.16 -11.19 23.31
C MET A 484 7.90 -10.34 23.38
N TYR A 485 6.74 -10.96 23.48
CA TYR A 485 5.46 -10.25 23.53
C TYR A 485 5.25 -9.49 24.84
N GLY A 486 4.66 -8.30 24.74
CA GLY A 486 4.27 -7.50 25.88
C GLY A 486 5.42 -6.85 26.65
N ILE A 487 6.64 -6.90 26.12
CA ILE A 487 7.81 -6.27 26.72
C ILE A 487 7.81 -4.78 26.37
N THR A 488 7.86 -3.93 27.39
CA THR A 488 7.90 -2.48 27.24
C THR A 488 9.27 -1.86 27.44
N THR A 489 10.22 -2.63 27.95
CA THR A 489 11.61 -2.18 28.18
C THR A 489 12.60 -3.27 27.80
N GLY A 490 13.77 -2.87 27.34
CA GLY A 490 14.88 -3.77 27.02
C GLY A 490 16.22 -3.16 27.46
N GLN A 491 17.23 -3.98 27.65
CA GLN A 491 18.59 -3.54 27.93
C GLN A 491 19.42 -3.48 26.65
N VAL A 492 20.27 -2.47 26.57
CA VAL A 492 21.27 -2.34 25.50
C VAL A 492 22.61 -2.84 26.01
N PHE A 493 23.14 -3.88 25.36
CA PHE A 493 24.47 -4.42 25.69
C PHE A 493 25.57 -3.38 25.43
N GLY A 494 26.50 -3.27 26.35
CA GLY A 494 27.65 -2.39 26.24
C GLY A 494 27.39 -0.92 26.57
N ALA A 495 26.15 -0.46 26.62
CA ALA A 495 25.82 0.94 26.88
C ALA A 495 25.28 1.18 28.28
N ASN A 496 25.06 0.15 29.08
CA ASN A 496 24.48 0.22 30.44
C ASN A 496 23.22 1.11 30.54
N THR A 497 22.38 1.03 29.52
CA THR A 497 21.15 1.83 29.37
C THR A 497 19.94 0.94 29.05
N THR A 498 18.75 1.49 29.30
CA THR A 498 17.49 0.82 29.06
C THR A 498 16.77 1.52 27.91
N LEU A 499 16.31 0.74 26.93
CA LEU A 499 15.38 1.21 25.90
C LEU A 499 13.93 1.02 26.39
N SER A 500 13.10 2.02 26.18
CA SER A 500 11.66 1.90 26.36
C SER A 500 10.99 1.77 24.99
N PHE A 501 10.14 0.77 24.84
CA PHE A 501 9.35 0.58 23.63
C PHE A 501 8.02 1.32 23.79
N SER A 502 7.73 2.25 22.90
CA SER A 502 6.45 2.93 22.88
C SER A 502 5.37 2.04 22.27
N THR A 503 4.24 1.95 22.95
CA THR A 503 3.03 1.33 22.38
C THR A 503 2.26 2.30 21.49
N GLN A 504 2.59 3.58 21.54
CA GLN A 504 1.97 4.63 20.73
C GLN A 504 2.80 4.86 19.46
N VAL A 505 2.30 4.42 18.34
CA VAL A 505 2.97 4.56 17.03
C VAL A 505 2.76 5.96 16.46
N ASN A 506 1.60 6.55 16.72
CA ASN A 506 1.27 7.94 16.41
C ASN A 506 0.20 8.41 17.41
N GLU A 507 -0.27 9.66 17.31
CA GLU A 507 -1.24 10.23 18.25
C GLU A 507 -2.54 9.42 18.41
N LYS A 508 -2.85 8.52 17.50
CA LYS A 508 -4.13 7.80 17.42
C LYS A 508 -4.02 6.28 17.44
N SER A 509 -2.84 5.73 17.23
CA SER A 509 -2.66 4.29 17.02
C SER A 509 -1.66 3.67 18.00
N TYR A 510 -1.95 2.44 18.37
CA TYR A 510 -1.17 1.67 19.32
C TYR A 510 -0.82 0.32 18.70
N ALA A 511 0.38 -0.17 18.98
CA ALA A 511 0.82 -1.52 18.69
C ALA A 511 1.18 -2.24 19.98
N VAL A 512 1.02 -3.54 20.01
CA VAL A 512 1.55 -4.35 21.10
C VAL A 512 3.05 -4.56 20.83
N PRO A 513 3.93 -4.19 21.76
CA PRO A 513 5.36 -4.39 21.57
C PRO A 513 5.69 -5.88 21.52
N ALA A 514 6.42 -6.29 20.51
CA ALA A 514 6.93 -7.65 20.37
C ALA A 514 8.38 -7.62 19.83
N PRO A 515 9.32 -6.99 20.56
CA PRO A 515 10.69 -6.86 20.10
C PRO A 515 11.37 -8.23 20.00
N ASP A 516 12.28 -8.37 19.06
CA ASP A 516 13.16 -9.54 18.97
C ASP A 516 14.21 -9.51 20.09
N CYS A 517 14.44 -10.66 20.69
CA CYS A 517 15.55 -10.87 21.59
C CYS A 517 16.81 -11.17 20.76
N LEU A 518 17.79 -10.30 20.82
CA LEU A 518 19.07 -10.46 20.16
C LEU A 518 20.11 -10.86 21.22
N LEU A 519 20.63 -12.08 21.12
CA LEU A 519 21.63 -12.63 22.04
C LEU A 519 23.04 -12.41 21.46
N PRO A 520 23.91 -11.60 22.11
CA PRO A 520 25.26 -11.40 21.62
C PRO A 520 26.04 -12.70 21.51
N THR A 521 26.79 -12.89 20.43
CA THR A 521 27.77 -13.97 20.31
C THR A 521 29.13 -13.47 20.74
N ALA A 522 29.94 -14.36 21.34
CA ALA A 522 31.33 -14.05 21.66
C ALA A 522 32.08 -13.63 20.38
N GLY A 523 32.66 -12.44 20.41
CA GLY A 523 33.52 -11.91 19.34
C GLY A 523 34.89 -12.51 19.32
#